data_7df4953bbefaf7f6ad5f538f6cb15751
#
_entry.id   7df4953bbefaf7f6ad5f538f6cb15751
#
_cell.length_a   1.000
_cell.length_b   1.000
_cell.length_c   1.000
_cell.angle_alpha   90.00
_cell.angle_beta   90.00
_cell.angle_gamma   90.00
#
_symmetry.space_group_name_H-M   'P 1'
#
loop_
_entity.id
_entity.type
_entity.pdbx_description
1 polymer ?
#
loop_
_entity_poly.entity_id
_entity_poly.type
_entity_poly.pdbx_seq_one_letter_code
_entity_poly.pdbx_strand_id
1 'polypeptide(L)'
;CVFCQNREISLQGRGKAVSVERLAEIFRELEAEGVHNLNLVTATPYADKCVEALKLAQPKIPVVWNSSGYESLQTLRLLEGHVQIYMPDYKYSTPLAARRWSGARDYPAVARAAIAEMYRQTGPFVMDENGILQSGVLIRHLLLPGRLKDAFEVIDWVSDTFPPDAVLFS
;
A
#
# COMPACT_ATOMS: atom_id res chain seq x y z
N CYS A 1 -10.87 -2.54 -10.50
CA CYS A 1 -10.82 -3.99 -10.76
C CYS A 1 -12.22 -4.59 -10.73
N VAL A 2 -12.51 -5.56 -11.61
CA VAL A 2 -13.83 -6.22 -11.64
C VAL A 2 -14.14 -7.03 -10.39
N PHE A 3 -13.12 -7.43 -9.62
CA PHE A 3 -13.19 -8.19 -8.37
C PHE A 3 -12.88 -7.34 -7.12
N CYS A 4 -13.09 -6.04 -7.18
CA CYS A 4 -12.77 -5.15 -6.06
C CYS A 4 -13.64 -5.45 -4.84
N GLN A 5 -13.01 -5.82 -3.72
CA GLN A 5 -13.69 -6.05 -2.44
C GLN A 5 -14.18 -4.74 -1.82
N ASN A 6 -13.47 -3.63 -2.07
CA ASN A 6 -13.80 -2.31 -1.55
C ASN A 6 -14.64 -1.48 -2.55
N ARG A 7 -15.49 -2.14 -3.36
CA ARG A 7 -16.26 -1.48 -4.43
C ARG A 7 -17.16 -0.35 -3.90
N GLU A 8 -17.77 -0.54 -2.75
CA GLU A 8 -18.66 0.46 -2.14
C GLU A 8 -17.91 1.75 -1.84
N ILE A 9 -16.67 1.65 -1.36
CA ILE A 9 -15.81 2.80 -1.05
C ILE A 9 -15.23 3.37 -2.34
N SER A 10 -14.57 2.54 -3.15
CA SER A 10 -13.74 2.98 -4.27
C SER A 10 -14.52 3.42 -5.53
N LEU A 11 -15.74 2.87 -5.75
CA LEU A 11 -16.57 3.16 -6.92
C LEU A 11 -17.89 3.85 -6.59
N GLN A 12 -18.46 3.59 -5.40
CA GLN A 12 -19.77 4.14 -5.02
C GLN A 12 -19.64 5.34 -4.07
N GLY A 13 -18.42 5.69 -3.66
CA GLY A 13 -18.16 6.83 -2.78
C GLY A 13 -18.81 6.70 -1.40
N ARG A 14 -19.03 5.45 -0.93
CA ARG A 14 -19.64 5.23 0.38
C ARG A 14 -18.65 5.61 1.47
N GLY A 15 -19.07 6.49 2.37
CA GLY A 15 -18.25 6.95 3.47
C GLY A 15 -18.85 8.17 4.16
N LYS A 16 -18.16 8.66 5.18
CA LYS A 16 -18.50 9.90 5.88
C LYS A 16 -17.35 10.89 5.70
N ALA A 17 -17.66 12.09 5.22
CA ALA A 17 -16.68 13.15 5.13
C ALA A 17 -16.26 13.60 6.55
N VAL A 18 -14.95 13.75 6.73
CA VAL A 18 -14.35 14.27 7.96
C VAL A 18 -13.35 15.36 7.60
N SER A 19 -13.13 16.34 8.51
CA SER A 19 -12.07 17.32 8.36
C SER A 19 -10.69 16.68 8.64
N VAL A 20 -9.62 17.38 8.27
CA VAL A 20 -8.25 16.95 8.56
C VAL A 20 -8.01 16.84 10.06
N GLU A 21 -8.54 17.80 10.84
CA GLU A 21 -8.45 17.82 12.29
C GLU A 21 -9.16 16.59 12.89
N ARG A 22 -10.38 16.28 12.39
CA ARG A 22 -11.12 15.11 12.86
C ARG A 22 -10.41 13.81 12.50
N LEU A 23 -9.78 13.72 11.33
CA LEU A 23 -8.96 12.58 10.94
C LEU A 23 -7.75 12.42 11.89
N ALA A 24 -7.10 13.51 12.25
CA ALA A 24 -6.00 13.51 13.21
C ALA A 24 -6.45 13.07 14.61
N GLU A 25 -7.65 13.47 15.05
CA GLU A 25 -8.26 13.00 16.30
C GLU A 25 -8.51 11.49 16.25
N ILE A 26 -9.07 10.98 15.16
CA ILE A 26 -9.31 9.54 14.96
C ILE A 26 -7.99 8.75 15.05
N PHE A 27 -6.89 9.25 14.50
CA PHE A 27 -5.59 8.60 14.62
C PHE A 27 -5.12 8.50 16.08
N ARG A 28 -5.30 9.55 16.88
CA ARG A 28 -4.97 9.54 18.30
C ARG A 28 -5.90 8.63 19.11
N GLU A 29 -7.20 8.61 18.78
CA GLU A 29 -8.18 7.71 19.40
C GLU A 29 -7.78 6.25 19.20
N LEU A 30 -7.48 5.85 17.95
CA LEU A 30 -7.03 4.50 17.63
C LEU A 30 -5.70 4.13 18.33
N GLU A 31 -4.75 5.05 18.37
CA GLU A 31 -3.50 4.82 19.09
C GLU A 31 -3.75 4.62 20.59
N ALA A 32 -4.66 5.40 21.19
CA ALA A 32 -5.04 5.26 22.61
C ALA A 32 -5.77 3.94 22.91
N GLU A 33 -6.45 3.35 21.92
CA GLU A 33 -7.06 2.01 21.99
C GLU A 33 -6.01 0.88 21.95
N GLY A 34 -4.74 1.18 21.69
CA GLY A 34 -3.65 0.22 21.67
C GLY A 34 -3.56 -0.62 20.41
N VAL A 35 -4.00 -0.10 19.25
CA VAL A 35 -3.82 -0.77 17.96
C VAL A 35 -2.35 -0.83 17.56
N HIS A 36 -1.95 -1.85 16.80
CA HIS A 36 -0.56 -2.04 16.40
C HIS A 36 -0.10 -1.05 15.31
N ASN A 37 -1.02 -0.52 14.50
CA ASN A 37 -0.70 0.40 13.41
C ASN A 37 -1.95 1.19 12.96
N LEU A 38 -1.73 2.26 12.20
CA LEU A 38 -2.77 3.00 11.49
C LEU A 38 -2.80 2.54 10.02
N ASN A 39 -3.78 1.74 9.63
CA ASN A 39 -3.89 1.19 8.28
C ASN A 39 -4.75 2.07 7.37
N LEU A 40 -4.12 2.85 6.50
CA LEU A 40 -4.75 3.72 5.52
C LEU A 40 -5.06 2.94 4.23
N VAL A 41 -6.29 2.44 4.12
CA VAL A 41 -6.72 1.58 3.02
C VAL A 41 -7.28 2.39 1.86
N THR A 42 -6.67 2.26 0.67
CA THR A 42 -7.12 2.92 -0.57
C THR A 42 -7.18 4.46 -0.43
N ALA A 43 -6.27 5.03 0.35
CA ALA A 43 -6.26 6.45 0.68
C ALA A 43 -5.60 7.35 -0.40
N THR A 44 -5.13 6.78 -1.51
CA THR A 44 -4.43 7.49 -2.59
C THR A 44 -5.10 8.79 -3.05
N PRO A 45 -6.44 8.87 -3.24
CA PRO A 45 -7.09 10.11 -3.65
C PRO A 45 -7.02 11.24 -2.61
N TYR A 46 -6.66 10.91 -1.38
CA TYR A 46 -6.63 11.81 -0.22
C TYR A 46 -5.24 11.89 0.43
N ALA A 47 -4.19 11.56 -0.32
CA ALA A 47 -2.83 11.45 0.21
C ALA A 47 -2.35 12.76 0.88
N ASP A 48 -2.64 13.90 0.29
CA ASP A 48 -2.34 15.23 0.85
C ASP A 48 -3.02 15.45 2.22
N LYS A 49 -4.31 15.12 2.32
CA LYS A 49 -5.08 15.27 3.56
C LYS A 49 -4.66 14.26 4.64
N CYS A 50 -4.29 13.05 4.23
CA CYS A 50 -3.72 12.07 5.14
C CYS A 50 -2.40 12.58 5.73
N VAL A 51 -1.51 13.13 4.90
CA VAL A 51 -0.23 13.70 5.38
C VAL A 51 -0.46 14.90 6.31
N GLU A 52 -1.39 15.81 5.98
CA GLU A 52 -1.76 16.91 6.87
C GLU A 52 -2.25 16.38 8.23
N ALA A 53 -3.13 15.38 8.25
CA ALA A 53 -3.64 14.77 9.47
C ALA A 53 -2.55 14.03 10.28
N LEU A 54 -1.64 13.32 9.61
CA LEU A 54 -0.49 12.65 10.26
C LEU A 54 0.45 13.66 10.91
N LYS A 55 0.70 14.82 10.26
CA LYS A 55 1.50 15.91 10.85
C LYS A 55 0.85 16.49 12.11
N LEU A 56 -0.49 16.57 12.14
CA LEU A 56 -1.23 17.04 13.31
C LEU A 56 -1.29 15.99 14.42
N ALA A 57 -1.48 14.72 14.05
CA ALA A 57 -1.61 13.62 15.02
C ALA A 57 -0.29 13.21 15.64
N GLN A 58 0.79 13.16 14.84
CA GLN A 58 2.13 12.68 15.22
C GLN A 58 2.10 11.29 15.90
N PRO A 59 1.49 10.27 15.26
CA PRO A 59 1.35 8.95 15.86
C PRO A 59 2.72 8.34 16.16
N LYS A 60 2.82 7.58 17.26
CA LYS A 60 4.02 6.85 17.65
C LYS A 60 4.02 5.40 17.12
N ILE A 61 2.87 4.92 16.69
CA ILE A 61 2.69 3.62 16.07
C ILE A 61 2.88 3.70 14.55
N PRO A 62 3.30 2.61 13.87
CA PRO A 62 3.52 2.62 12.44
C PRO A 62 2.28 3.00 11.63
N VAL A 63 2.47 3.77 10.58
CA VAL A 63 1.45 4.07 9.58
C VAL A 63 1.64 3.13 8.39
N VAL A 64 0.57 2.43 8.02
CA VAL A 64 0.52 1.51 6.88
C VAL A 64 -0.20 2.16 5.71
N TRP A 65 0.45 2.24 4.55
CA TRP A 65 -0.16 2.65 3.29
C TRP A 65 -0.57 1.42 2.49
N ASN A 66 -1.86 1.08 2.56
CA ASN A 66 -2.43 -0.11 1.93
C ASN A 66 -3.11 0.27 0.61
N SER A 67 -2.47 -0.05 -0.49
CA SER A 67 -2.90 0.40 -1.80
C SER A 67 -2.91 -0.69 -2.87
N SER A 68 -3.46 -0.35 -4.03
CA SER A 68 -3.45 -1.24 -5.19
C SER A 68 -2.08 -1.37 -5.86
N GLY A 69 -1.06 -0.67 -5.37
CA GLY A 69 0.25 -0.56 -6.01
C GLY A 69 0.26 0.36 -7.25
N TYR A 70 -0.88 0.88 -7.67
CA TYR A 70 -0.98 1.79 -8.82
C TYR A 70 -0.84 3.24 -8.33
N GLU A 71 0.38 3.60 -7.93
CA GLU A 71 0.71 4.89 -7.33
C GLU A 71 1.62 5.72 -8.22
N SER A 72 1.43 7.04 -8.22
CA SER A 72 2.41 7.94 -8.83
C SER A 72 3.62 8.10 -7.92
N LEU A 73 4.81 8.26 -8.50
CA LEU A 73 6.02 8.57 -7.73
C LEU A 73 5.88 9.90 -6.98
N GLN A 74 5.11 10.85 -7.50
CA GLN A 74 4.83 12.12 -6.84
C GLN A 74 4.04 11.91 -5.54
N THR A 75 2.99 11.07 -5.57
CA THR A 75 2.23 10.70 -4.38
C THR A 75 3.12 10.03 -3.34
N LEU A 76 3.97 9.08 -3.77
CA LEU A 76 4.87 8.38 -2.85
C LEU A 76 5.90 9.33 -2.20
N ARG A 77 6.44 10.28 -2.95
CA ARG A 77 7.33 11.32 -2.37
C ARG A 77 6.63 12.21 -1.34
N LEU A 78 5.34 12.48 -1.51
CA LEU A 78 4.55 13.20 -0.51
C LEU A 78 4.40 12.40 0.79
N LEU A 79 4.34 11.07 0.71
CA LEU A 79 4.21 10.16 1.84
C LEU A 79 5.54 9.88 2.56
N GLU A 80 6.68 10.20 1.95
CA GLU A 80 8.01 9.93 2.49
C GLU A 80 8.18 10.55 3.89
N GLY A 81 8.64 9.72 4.84
CA GLY A 81 8.80 10.12 6.24
C GLY A 81 7.52 10.11 7.08
N HIS A 82 6.33 9.93 6.46
CA HIS A 82 5.04 9.84 7.13
C HIS A 82 4.46 8.42 7.18
N VAL A 83 4.94 7.54 6.31
CA VAL A 83 4.53 6.14 6.20
C VAL A 83 5.74 5.25 6.50
N GLN A 84 5.58 4.29 7.40
CA GLN A 84 6.61 3.33 7.78
C GLN A 84 6.44 2.00 7.05
N ILE A 85 5.20 1.61 6.74
CA ILE A 85 4.91 0.32 6.11
C ILE A 85 4.12 0.57 4.82
N TYR A 86 4.66 0.14 3.70
CA TYR A 86 3.93 0.08 2.45
C TYR A 86 3.38 -1.32 2.23
N MET A 87 2.09 -1.41 1.90
CA MET A 87 1.41 -2.68 1.63
C MET A 87 0.74 -2.63 0.24
N PRO A 88 1.55 -2.60 -0.84
CA PRO A 88 1.04 -2.57 -2.20
C PRO A 88 0.55 -3.94 -2.66
N ASP A 89 -0.52 -3.95 -3.47
CA ASP A 89 -0.80 -5.11 -4.30
C ASP A 89 0.08 -5.09 -5.57
N TYR A 90 0.64 -6.23 -5.95
CA TYR A 90 1.18 -6.44 -7.29
C TYR A 90 0.36 -7.51 -8.00
N LYS A 91 -0.71 -7.05 -8.67
CA LYS A 91 -1.81 -7.92 -9.14
C LYS A 91 -1.52 -8.66 -10.45
N TYR A 92 -0.76 -8.06 -11.36
CA TYR A 92 -0.53 -8.56 -12.72
C TYR A 92 0.90 -8.29 -13.17
N SER A 93 1.51 -9.27 -13.83
CA SER A 93 2.81 -9.12 -14.50
C SER A 93 2.65 -8.57 -15.92
N THR A 94 1.49 -8.79 -16.58
CA THR A 94 1.29 -8.47 -17.98
C THR A 94 0.28 -7.34 -18.23
N PRO A 95 0.55 -6.46 -19.24
CA PRO A 95 -0.40 -5.41 -19.64
C PRO A 95 -1.77 -5.93 -20.09
N LEU A 96 -1.81 -7.13 -20.67
CA LEU A 96 -3.05 -7.73 -21.14
C LEU A 96 -3.97 -8.11 -19.99
N ALA A 97 -3.42 -8.76 -18.95
CA ALA A 97 -4.16 -9.11 -17.75
C ALA A 97 -4.65 -7.84 -17.02
N ALA A 98 -3.77 -6.85 -16.85
CA ALA A 98 -4.08 -5.58 -16.21
C ALA A 98 -5.21 -4.82 -16.92
N ARG A 99 -5.17 -4.76 -18.25
CA ARG A 99 -6.25 -4.17 -19.06
C ARG A 99 -7.57 -4.92 -18.89
N ARG A 100 -7.53 -6.26 -18.96
CA ARG A 100 -8.73 -7.09 -18.90
C ARG A 100 -9.46 -6.97 -17.56
N TRP A 101 -8.73 -6.98 -16.45
CA TRP A 101 -9.31 -7.11 -15.12
C TRP A 101 -9.42 -5.79 -14.33
N SER A 102 -8.59 -4.80 -14.69
CA SER A 102 -8.54 -3.50 -13.99
C SER A 102 -8.66 -2.28 -14.91
N GLY A 103 -8.67 -2.46 -16.23
CA GLY A 103 -8.72 -1.35 -17.18
C GLY A 103 -7.41 -0.52 -17.28
N ALA A 104 -6.35 -0.91 -16.56
CA ALA A 104 -5.09 -0.19 -16.46
C ALA A 104 -3.97 -0.97 -17.17
N ARG A 105 -3.77 -0.71 -18.47
CA ARG A 105 -2.80 -1.45 -19.28
C ARG A 105 -1.35 -1.28 -18.82
N ASP A 106 -1.03 -0.14 -18.29
CA ASP A 106 0.31 0.25 -17.81
C ASP A 106 0.58 -0.17 -16.36
N TYR A 107 -0.39 -0.81 -15.70
CA TYR A 107 -0.30 -1.23 -14.30
C TYR A 107 1.01 -1.94 -13.95
N PRO A 108 1.52 -2.94 -14.71
CA PRO A 108 2.75 -3.63 -14.31
C PRO A 108 3.96 -2.70 -14.22
N ALA A 109 4.10 -1.77 -15.16
CA ALA A 109 5.21 -0.81 -15.15
C ALA A 109 5.07 0.20 -14.00
N VAL A 110 3.86 0.73 -13.78
CA VAL A 110 3.57 1.67 -12.69
C VAL A 110 3.76 1.01 -11.34
N ALA A 111 3.22 -0.20 -11.13
CA ALA A 111 3.35 -0.92 -9.87
C ALA A 111 4.81 -1.26 -9.54
N ARG A 112 5.59 -1.71 -10.52
CA ARG A 112 7.03 -1.97 -10.32
C ARG A 112 7.77 -0.72 -9.89
N ALA A 113 7.56 0.40 -10.57
CA ALA A 113 8.19 1.67 -10.20
C ALA A 113 7.76 2.15 -8.81
N ALA A 114 6.48 2.01 -8.49
CA ALA A 114 5.93 2.37 -7.18
C ALA A 114 6.51 1.51 -6.05
N ILE A 115 6.56 0.18 -6.22
CA ILE A 115 7.10 -0.74 -5.20
C ILE A 115 8.60 -0.50 -4.98
N ALA A 116 9.36 -0.26 -6.05
CA ALA A 116 10.78 0.09 -5.94
C ALA A 116 10.99 1.41 -5.16
N GLU A 117 10.15 2.43 -5.40
CA GLU A 117 10.18 3.68 -4.64
C GLU A 117 9.78 3.49 -3.18
N MET A 118 8.76 2.67 -2.89
CA MET A 118 8.36 2.32 -1.53
C MET A 118 9.52 1.67 -0.77
N TYR A 119 10.22 0.73 -1.41
CA TYR A 119 11.40 0.10 -0.82
C TYR A 119 12.57 1.10 -0.64
N ARG A 120 12.78 2.01 -1.58
CA ARG A 120 13.79 3.07 -1.43
C ARG A 120 13.53 3.91 -0.18
N GLN A 121 12.27 4.17 0.15
CA GLN A 121 11.89 5.00 1.31
C GLN A 121 12.03 4.28 2.64
N THR A 122 11.70 2.99 2.69
CA THR A 122 11.65 2.24 3.95
C THR A 122 12.86 1.31 4.19
N GLY A 123 13.57 0.92 3.13
CA GLY A 123 14.60 -0.10 3.20
C GLY A 123 14.07 -1.51 3.49
N PRO A 124 14.93 -2.43 3.95
CA PRO A 124 14.52 -3.77 4.39
C PRO A 124 13.51 -3.70 5.51
N PHE A 125 12.61 -4.70 5.57
CA PHE A 125 11.62 -4.75 6.63
C PHE A 125 12.23 -4.94 8.02
N VAL A 126 11.59 -4.36 9.01
CA VAL A 126 11.98 -4.48 10.44
C VAL A 126 10.76 -4.95 11.23
N MET A 127 10.96 -5.99 12.03
CA MET A 127 9.97 -6.46 13.00
C MET A 127 10.46 -6.17 14.42
N ASP A 128 9.53 -5.97 15.35
CA ASP A 128 9.84 -5.90 16.77
C ASP A 128 10.07 -7.29 17.40
N GLU A 129 10.34 -7.33 18.69
CA GLU A 129 10.55 -8.55 19.48
C GLU A 129 9.35 -9.50 19.50
N ASN A 130 8.14 -8.99 19.23
CA ASN A 130 6.89 -9.74 19.15
C ASN A 130 6.55 -10.20 17.72
N GLY A 131 7.41 -9.92 16.74
CA GLY A 131 7.16 -10.22 15.33
C GLY A 131 6.16 -9.28 14.65
N ILE A 132 5.92 -8.10 15.21
CA ILE A 132 5.05 -7.07 14.59
C ILE A 132 5.88 -6.20 13.66
N LEU A 133 5.44 -6.06 12.41
CA LEU A 133 6.10 -5.25 11.40
C LEU A 133 6.11 -3.77 11.81
N GLN A 134 7.31 -3.18 11.87
CA GLN A 134 7.53 -1.78 12.24
C GLN A 134 7.82 -0.89 11.02
N SER A 135 8.52 -1.43 10.02
CA SER A 135 8.79 -0.71 8.76
C SER A 135 9.06 -1.68 7.62
N GLY A 136 8.96 -1.21 6.38
CA GLY A 136 9.29 -1.98 5.19
C GLY A 136 8.15 -2.12 4.19
N VAL A 137 8.32 -3.04 3.25
CA VAL A 137 7.33 -3.32 2.20
C VAL A 137 6.78 -4.73 2.32
N LEU A 138 5.45 -4.85 2.40
CA LEU A 138 4.71 -6.11 2.30
C LEU A 138 3.99 -6.16 0.95
N ILE A 139 4.57 -6.82 -0.03
CA ILE A 139 3.97 -6.98 -1.37
C ILE A 139 2.90 -8.08 -1.31
N ARG A 140 1.68 -7.77 -1.73
CA ARG A 140 0.59 -8.75 -1.80
C ARG A 140 0.31 -9.13 -3.25
N HIS A 141 0.16 -10.43 -3.51
CA HIS A 141 -0.26 -10.93 -4.81
C HIS A 141 -1.51 -11.80 -4.68
N LEU A 142 -2.53 -11.51 -5.51
CA LEU A 142 -3.72 -12.33 -5.59
C LEU A 142 -3.61 -13.30 -6.76
N LEU A 143 -3.46 -14.57 -6.46
CA LEU A 143 -3.47 -15.62 -7.48
C LEU A 143 -4.87 -15.75 -8.09
N LEU A 144 -5.02 -15.25 -9.31
CA LEU A 144 -6.27 -15.37 -10.06
C LEU A 144 -6.40 -16.74 -10.74
N PRO A 145 -7.61 -17.33 -10.80
CA PRO A 145 -7.84 -18.59 -11.47
C PRO A 145 -7.32 -18.61 -12.92
N GLY A 146 -6.53 -19.62 -13.27
CA GLY A 146 -5.92 -19.79 -14.59
C GLY A 146 -4.76 -18.82 -14.88
N ARG A 147 -4.23 -18.10 -13.87
CA ARG A 147 -3.15 -17.11 -14.04
C ARG A 147 -1.85 -17.49 -13.33
N LEU A 148 -1.58 -18.80 -13.20
CA LEU A 148 -0.39 -19.29 -12.51
C LEU A 148 0.92 -18.77 -13.13
N LYS A 149 1.00 -18.68 -14.47
CA LYS A 149 2.18 -18.11 -15.15
C LYS A 149 2.40 -16.63 -14.76
N ASP A 150 1.32 -15.85 -14.67
CA ASP A 150 1.37 -14.44 -14.25
C ASP A 150 1.91 -14.31 -12.80
N ALA A 151 1.49 -15.24 -11.93
CA ALA A 151 1.98 -15.29 -10.55
C ALA A 151 3.48 -15.61 -10.46
N PHE A 152 3.97 -16.58 -11.23
CA PHE A 152 5.41 -16.87 -11.29
C PHE A 152 6.20 -15.66 -11.78
N GLU A 153 5.76 -14.98 -12.83
CA GLU A 153 6.41 -13.76 -13.33
C GLU A 153 6.44 -12.64 -12.28
N VAL A 154 5.43 -12.55 -11.41
CA VAL A 154 5.42 -11.61 -10.26
C VAL A 154 6.47 -12.02 -9.23
N ILE A 155 6.52 -13.31 -8.86
CA ILE A 155 7.48 -13.84 -7.89
C ILE A 155 8.91 -13.65 -8.40
N ASP A 156 9.18 -14.01 -9.67
CA ASP A 156 10.49 -13.84 -10.30
C ASP A 156 10.93 -12.38 -10.26
N TRP A 157 10.02 -11.45 -10.62
CA TRP A 157 10.36 -10.03 -10.55
C TRP A 157 10.69 -9.55 -9.13
N VAL A 158 9.97 -10.01 -8.12
CA VAL A 158 10.27 -9.66 -6.71
C VAL A 158 11.63 -10.20 -6.31
N SER A 159 11.91 -11.47 -6.63
CA SER A 159 13.17 -12.14 -6.33
C SER A 159 14.38 -11.50 -7.03
N ASP A 160 14.20 -11.06 -8.29
CA ASP A 160 15.26 -10.43 -9.08
C ASP A 160 15.52 -8.96 -8.68
N THR A 161 14.49 -8.31 -8.10
CA THR A 161 14.55 -6.86 -7.81
C THR A 161 15.07 -6.57 -6.40
N PHE A 162 14.71 -7.39 -5.42
CA PHE A 162 15.02 -7.13 -4.02
C PHE A 162 16.01 -8.16 -3.47
N PRO A 163 16.92 -7.74 -2.56
CA PRO A 163 17.76 -8.70 -1.83
C PRO A 163 16.92 -9.74 -1.10
N PRO A 164 17.48 -10.95 -0.87
CA PRO A 164 16.82 -11.96 0.00
C PRO A 164 16.43 -11.33 1.35
N ASP A 165 15.24 -11.67 1.82
CA ASP A 165 14.70 -11.21 3.11
C ASP A 165 14.59 -9.67 3.25
N ALA A 166 14.54 -8.93 2.14
CA ALA A 166 14.41 -7.47 2.18
C ALA A 166 12.95 -7.00 2.17
N VAL A 167 12.05 -7.77 1.57
CA VAL A 167 10.61 -7.48 1.48
C VAL A 167 9.79 -8.69 1.92
N LEU A 168 8.60 -8.44 2.47
CA LEU A 168 7.63 -9.49 2.73
C LEU A 168 6.78 -9.71 1.47
N PHE A 169 6.46 -10.98 1.18
CA PHE A 169 5.60 -11.35 0.07
C PHE A 169 4.48 -12.29 0.51
N SER A 170 3.22 -11.98 0.13
CA SER A 170 2.05 -12.72 0.56
C SER A 170 1.07 -12.95 -0.61
#